data_d4ce15a23f1f06c1c082591198fab28a
#
_entry.id   d4ce15a23f1f06c1c082591198fab28a
#
_cell.length_a   1.000
_cell.length_b   1.000
_cell.length_c   1.000
_cell.angle_alpha   90.00
_cell.angle_beta   90.00
_cell.angle_gamma   90.00
#
_symmetry.space_group_name_H-M   'P 1'
#
loop_
_entity.id
_entity.type
_entity.pdbx_description
1 polymer ?
#
loop_
_entity_poly.entity_id
_entity_poly.type
_entity_poly.pdbx_seq_one_letter_code
_entity_poly.pdbx_strand_id
1 'polypeptide(L)'
;MSFYTLNSEISGITIALPKNKIINPSNNKNDRNFISHTGVRSYFSNKELKTSQLCTAASKKLIDGLKWKKKEIGFLIFVSQTRDHILPQTSCKIQENL
;
A
#
# COMPACT_ATOMS: atom_id res chain seq x y z
N MET A 1 -1.47 -28.44 -6.03
CA MET A 1 -1.21 -28.64 -4.59
C MET A 1 -2.11 -27.69 -3.81
N SER A 2 -2.87 -28.21 -2.85
CA SER A 2 -3.72 -27.39 -2.00
C SER A 2 -3.03 -27.19 -0.65
N PHE A 3 -3.01 -25.95 -0.17
CA PHE A 3 -2.57 -25.62 1.18
C PHE A 3 -3.80 -25.34 2.04
N TYR A 4 -3.89 -26.03 3.15
CA TYR A 4 -4.89 -25.75 4.16
C TYR A 4 -4.22 -25.10 5.36
N THR A 5 -4.62 -23.88 5.68
CA THR A 5 -4.28 -23.24 6.94
C THR A 5 -5.49 -23.34 7.85
N LEU A 6 -5.35 -24.15 8.90
CA LEU A 6 -6.33 -24.18 9.97
C LEU A 6 -6.02 -23.02 10.92
N ASN A 7 -7.03 -22.34 11.40
CA ASN A 7 -6.91 -21.25 12.39
C ASN A 7 -6.24 -19.96 11.89
N SER A 8 -6.30 -19.70 10.60
CA SER A 8 -5.83 -18.42 10.03
C SER A 8 -6.99 -17.68 9.36
N GLU A 9 -7.04 -16.37 9.55
CA GLU A 9 -8.06 -15.51 8.95
C GLU A 9 -7.48 -14.15 8.59
N ILE A 10 -8.15 -13.44 7.69
CA ILE A 10 -7.88 -12.03 7.41
C ILE A 10 -8.77 -11.21 8.36
N SER A 11 -8.16 -10.56 9.33
CA SER A 11 -8.88 -9.78 10.35
C SER A 11 -9.27 -8.38 9.88
N GLY A 12 -8.59 -7.84 8.87
CA GLY A 12 -8.91 -6.54 8.34
C GLY A 12 -8.04 -6.13 7.17
N ILE A 13 -8.50 -5.14 6.43
CA ILE A 13 -7.79 -4.54 5.30
C ILE A 13 -7.97 -3.03 5.39
N THR A 14 -6.89 -2.27 5.17
CA THR A 14 -6.94 -0.82 5.09
C THR A 14 -6.21 -0.29 3.87
N ILE A 15 -6.54 0.93 3.50
CA ILE A 15 -5.95 1.64 2.37
C ILE A 15 -5.52 3.03 2.82
N ALA A 16 -4.35 3.47 2.37
CA ALA A 16 -3.91 4.85 2.46
C ALA A 16 -3.59 5.36 1.05
N LEU A 17 -4.13 6.51 0.70
CA LEU A 17 -3.95 7.14 -0.61
C LEU A 17 -3.43 8.57 -0.43
N PRO A 18 -2.56 9.04 -1.34
CA PRO A 18 -2.26 10.46 -1.44
C PRO A 18 -3.52 11.28 -1.73
N LYS A 19 -3.52 12.55 -1.35
CA LYS A 19 -4.69 13.41 -1.55
C LYS A 19 -4.94 13.80 -3.01
N ASN A 20 -3.88 13.88 -3.81
CA ASN A 20 -3.96 14.38 -5.18
C ASN A 20 -4.41 13.27 -6.14
N LYS A 21 -5.58 13.44 -6.71
CA LYS A 21 -6.11 12.57 -7.77
C LYS A 21 -5.70 13.13 -9.13
N ILE A 22 -5.08 12.31 -9.95
CA ILE A 22 -4.68 12.63 -11.31
C ILE A 22 -5.53 11.83 -12.27
N ILE A 23 -6.15 12.52 -13.22
CA ILE A 23 -6.98 11.89 -14.26
C ILE A 23 -6.09 11.65 -15.48
N ASN A 24 -6.06 10.41 -15.97
CA ASN A 24 -5.34 10.09 -17.20
C ASN A 24 -5.98 10.78 -18.39
N PRO A 25 -5.18 11.43 -19.26
CA PRO A 25 -5.72 12.10 -20.44
C PRO A 25 -6.35 11.09 -21.41
N SER A 26 -7.31 11.55 -22.16
CA SER A 26 -7.98 10.77 -23.23
C SER A 26 -8.02 11.52 -24.55
N ASN A 27 -7.09 12.47 -24.75
CA ASN A 27 -7.13 13.43 -25.85
C ASN A 27 -6.69 12.83 -27.19
N ASN A 28 -5.82 11.82 -27.16
CA ASN A 28 -5.31 11.18 -28.36
C ASN A 28 -5.55 9.66 -28.36
N LYS A 29 -5.23 9.01 -29.47
CA LYS A 29 -5.43 7.55 -29.62
C LYS A 29 -4.62 6.73 -28.62
N ASN A 30 -3.36 7.15 -28.36
CA ASN A 30 -2.49 6.43 -27.42
C ASN A 30 -3.03 6.48 -25.99
N ASP A 31 -3.51 7.64 -25.56
CA ASP A 31 -4.11 7.82 -24.22
C ASP A 31 -5.37 6.96 -24.08
N ARG A 32 -6.24 6.95 -25.09
CA ARG A 32 -7.43 6.10 -25.08
C ARG A 32 -7.09 4.61 -25.09
N ASN A 33 -6.06 4.21 -25.85
CA ASN A 33 -5.58 2.83 -25.85
C ASN A 33 -5.03 2.42 -24.47
N PHE A 34 -4.27 3.29 -23.81
CA PHE A 34 -3.78 3.05 -22.46
C PHE A 34 -4.92 2.77 -21.49
N ILE A 35 -5.94 3.63 -21.48
CA ILE A 35 -7.13 3.46 -20.63
C ILE A 35 -7.89 2.18 -20.98
N SER A 36 -8.06 1.89 -22.26
CA SER A 36 -8.74 0.68 -22.73
C SER A 36 -8.04 -0.60 -22.29
N HIS A 37 -6.71 -0.65 -22.37
CA HIS A 37 -5.93 -1.83 -22.02
C HIS A 37 -5.72 -2.02 -20.51
N THR A 38 -5.58 -0.92 -19.78
CA THR A 38 -5.28 -0.98 -18.34
C THR A 38 -6.50 -0.81 -17.45
N GLY A 39 -7.55 -0.19 -17.94
CA GLY A 39 -8.71 0.21 -17.15
C GLY A 39 -8.43 1.39 -16.21
N VAL A 40 -7.21 1.92 -16.19
CA VAL A 40 -6.80 2.98 -15.26
C VAL A 40 -7.20 4.35 -15.81
N ARG A 41 -8.28 4.89 -15.29
CA ARG A 41 -8.78 6.23 -15.67
C ARG A 41 -8.20 7.33 -14.80
N SER A 42 -7.84 7.02 -13.58
CA SER A 42 -7.26 7.97 -12.64
C SER A 42 -6.38 7.25 -11.62
N TYR A 43 -5.49 7.98 -11.02
CA TYR A 43 -4.62 7.48 -9.94
C TYR A 43 -4.33 8.57 -8.93
N PHE A 44 -3.85 8.16 -7.76
CA PHE A 44 -3.43 9.09 -6.71
C PHE A 44 -1.91 9.15 -6.68
N SER A 45 -1.36 10.35 -6.62
CA SER A 45 0.09 10.53 -6.56
C SER A 45 0.45 11.77 -5.74
N ASN A 46 1.55 11.63 -5.00
CA ASN A 46 2.23 12.76 -4.40
C ASN A 46 3.73 12.44 -4.40
N LYS A 47 4.51 13.22 -5.14
CA LYS A 47 5.95 13.02 -5.29
C LYS A 47 6.74 13.20 -3.99
N GLU A 48 6.18 13.92 -3.03
CA GLU A 48 6.82 14.17 -1.72
C GLU A 48 6.58 13.04 -0.72
N LEU A 49 5.57 12.19 -0.94
CA LEU A 49 5.27 11.08 -0.05
C LEU A 49 6.10 9.84 -0.39
N LYS A 50 6.76 9.31 0.61
CA LYS A 50 7.49 8.05 0.51
C LYS A 50 6.54 6.86 0.69
N THR A 51 6.91 5.73 0.11
CA THR A 51 6.14 4.48 0.24
C THR A 51 5.97 4.07 1.70
N SER A 52 7.02 4.20 2.52
CA SER A 52 6.93 3.88 3.96
C SER A 52 5.91 4.73 4.70
N GLN A 53 5.75 5.98 4.33
CA GLN A 53 4.77 6.89 4.97
C GLN A 53 3.33 6.44 4.69
N LEU A 54 3.03 6.06 3.46
CA LEU A 54 1.70 5.52 3.10
C LEU A 54 1.41 4.20 3.80
N CYS A 55 2.40 3.29 3.81
CA CYS A 55 2.28 2.01 4.50
C CYS A 55 2.10 2.19 6.00
N THR A 56 2.84 3.10 6.62
CA THR A 56 2.70 3.43 8.05
C THR A 56 1.31 3.97 8.36
N ALA A 57 0.79 4.88 7.54
CA ALA A 57 -0.55 5.43 7.72
C ALA A 57 -1.63 4.35 7.63
N ALA A 58 -1.55 3.47 6.62
CA ALA A 58 -2.47 2.34 6.48
C ALA A 58 -2.38 1.37 7.66
N SER A 59 -1.16 1.05 8.09
CA SER A 59 -0.93 0.12 9.21
C SER A 59 -1.43 0.67 10.54
N LYS A 60 -1.20 1.95 10.83
CA LYS A 60 -1.73 2.61 12.04
C LYS A 60 -3.25 2.55 12.07
N LYS A 61 -3.88 2.91 10.95
CA LYS A 61 -5.34 2.86 10.84
C LYS A 61 -5.89 1.45 11.07
N LEU A 62 -5.21 0.43 10.55
CA LEU A 62 -5.61 -0.97 10.74
C LEU A 62 -5.45 -1.41 12.20
N ILE A 63 -4.30 -1.17 12.80
CA ILE A 63 -3.99 -1.55 14.19
C ILE A 63 -4.98 -0.89 15.15
N ASP A 64 -5.23 0.41 14.97
CA ASP A 64 -6.17 1.17 15.79
C ASP A 64 -7.61 0.67 15.61
N GLY A 65 -8.01 0.41 14.37
CA GLY A 65 -9.35 -0.10 14.05
C GLY A 65 -9.62 -1.48 14.64
N LEU A 66 -8.63 -2.37 14.62
CA LEU A 66 -8.70 -3.71 15.19
C LEU A 66 -8.40 -3.73 16.70
N LYS A 67 -7.98 -2.60 17.27
CA LYS A 67 -7.57 -2.49 18.67
C LYS A 67 -6.46 -3.46 19.09
N TRP A 68 -5.58 -3.78 18.14
CA TRP A 68 -4.44 -4.66 18.40
C TRP A 68 -3.36 -3.93 19.20
N LYS A 69 -2.69 -4.69 20.06
CA LYS A 69 -1.48 -4.21 20.72
C LYS A 69 -0.28 -4.48 19.82
N LYS A 70 0.57 -3.49 19.62
CA LYS A 70 1.75 -3.61 18.73
C LYS A 70 2.65 -4.80 19.09
N LYS A 71 2.79 -5.12 20.37
CA LYS A 71 3.56 -6.27 20.86
C LYS A 71 3.00 -7.63 20.45
N GLU A 72 1.75 -7.69 20.01
CA GLU A 72 1.11 -8.92 19.54
C GLU A 72 1.39 -9.21 18.08
N ILE A 73 1.98 -8.25 17.35
CA ILE A 73 2.31 -8.38 15.93
C ILE A 73 3.64 -9.13 15.82
N GLY A 74 3.59 -10.36 15.31
CA GLY A 74 4.78 -11.22 15.16
C GLY A 74 5.57 -10.97 13.88
N PHE A 75 4.91 -10.55 12.80
CA PHE A 75 5.54 -10.33 11.50
C PHE A 75 5.03 -9.08 10.82
N LEU A 76 5.92 -8.41 10.11
CA LEU A 76 5.61 -7.36 9.17
C LEU A 76 6.22 -7.74 7.81
N ILE A 77 5.38 -7.92 6.80
CA ILE A 77 5.82 -8.24 5.44
C ILE A 77 5.51 -7.03 4.56
N PHE A 78 6.55 -6.49 3.95
CA PHE A 78 6.44 -5.39 2.99
C PHE A 78 6.70 -5.89 1.58
N VAL A 79 5.74 -5.69 0.69
CA VAL A 79 5.86 -6.05 -0.73
C VAL A 79 5.59 -4.81 -1.58
N SER A 80 6.56 -4.40 -2.38
CA SER A 80 6.41 -3.25 -3.27
C SER A 80 7.45 -3.27 -4.39
N GLN A 81 7.12 -2.64 -5.50
CA GLN A 81 8.08 -2.33 -6.56
C GLN A 81 8.87 -1.04 -6.26
N THR A 82 8.41 -0.24 -5.31
CA THR A 82 9.04 1.02 -4.90
C THR A 82 9.53 0.91 -3.46
N ARG A 83 10.66 1.54 -3.18
CA ARG A 83 11.28 1.57 -1.85
C ARG A 83 11.78 2.97 -1.55
N ASP A 84 11.87 3.31 -0.27
CA ASP A 84 12.42 4.61 0.14
C ASP A 84 13.93 4.69 -0.12
N HIS A 85 14.65 3.64 0.28
CA HIS A 85 16.10 3.51 0.17
C HIS A 85 16.48 2.06 -0.09
N ILE A 86 17.71 1.83 -0.55
CA ILE A 86 18.28 0.48 -0.64
C ILE A 86 18.50 -0.07 0.77
N LEU A 87 19.07 0.73 1.65
CA LEU A 87 19.31 0.46 3.07
C LEU A 87 19.03 1.73 3.88
N PRO A 88 18.39 1.62 5.06
CA PRO A 88 17.74 0.44 5.61
C PRO A 88 16.54 -0.01 4.76
N GLN A 89 16.13 -1.26 4.92
CA GLN A 89 14.94 -1.77 4.22
C GLN A 89 13.68 -1.01 4.63
N THR A 90 12.77 -0.82 3.68
CA THR A 90 11.53 -0.07 3.90
C THR A 90 10.66 -0.68 5.00
N SER A 91 10.64 -2.01 5.16
CA SER A 91 9.93 -2.68 6.25
C SER A 91 10.44 -2.27 7.63
N CYS A 92 11.76 -2.11 7.78
CA CYS A 92 12.36 -1.62 9.05
C CYS A 92 11.92 -0.18 9.36
N LYS A 93 11.82 0.66 8.33
CA LYS A 93 11.34 2.03 8.50
C LYS A 93 9.86 2.08 8.90
N ILE A 94 9.04 1.23 8.32
CA ILE A 94 7.63 1.09 8.71
C ILE A 94 7.53 0.63 10.17
N GLN A 95 8.31 -0.38 10.54
CA GLN A 95 8.33 -0.89 11.92
C GLN A 95 8.73 0.19 12.92
N GLU A 96 9.77 0.97 12.61
CA GLU A 96 10.22 2.08 13.46
C GLU A 96 9.11 3.13 13.67
N ASN A 97 8.34 3.42 12.64
CA ASN A 97 7.28 4.43 12.67
C ASN A 97 5.96 3.95 13.32
N LEU A 98 5.81 2.66 13.49
CA LEU A 98 4.66 2.07 14.18
C LEU A 98 4.87 2.04 15.70
#